data_ca147d7e42d3fe21db38a768f5b4f672
#
_entry.id   ca147d7e42d3fe21db38a768f5b4f672
#
_cell.length_a   1.000
_cell.length_b   1.000
_cell.length_c   1.000
_cell.angle_alpha   90.00
_cell.angle_beta   90.00
_cell.angle_gamma   90.00
#
_symmetry.space_group_name_H-M   'P 1'
#
loop_
_entity.id
_entity.type
_entity.pdbx_description
1 polymer ?
#
loop_
_entity_poly.entity_id
_entity_poly.type
_entity_poly.pdbx_seq_one_letter_code
_entity_poly.pdbx_strand_id
1 'polypeptide(L)'
;MGVMPVGKLIANMALPLVISMLVQALYNVVDSIYVSQVSESAVTALSLAFPVQNLLIGFAVGIGVGVNSLLSKSLGERNQEAANRAAGNGIVLMAIATVLFVLFGLFGVRPYFAVQSTNPETVEGGIVYTRICCVFSLGCFASILGERLLQATGRTVHTMITQSTGAIINIILDPILIHGWFGLPAMGIAGAAVATVIGQWVSGIMVILFNLKFNPEVQLHKKYLPLEGKAVVPILTVGIPSIVMNGIGSVMNFGINQILQGFAETATGVFGVYFKLQSFFFMPLFGLNNATISIIAYNYGARKPHRITKTLKISCTAALCIMTAGLLVFQFFPDALLGMFNPSQAFLEIGRVALRTISWSFPIAAVCIALGASFQALGDGIYSTIVSLCRQLVVLLPAAYLLSLTGQVQRVWLAFPIAEVVSGTVTFICFTRIYRQKIRPLFHVL
;
A
#
# COMPACT_ATOMS: atom_id res chain seq x y z
N MET A 1 -12.08 21.28 -1.63
CA MET A 1 -11.99 20.35 -2.77
C MET A 1 -12.89 20.74 -3.95
N GLY A 2 -14.05 21.31 -3.74
CA GLY A 2 -15.02 21.61 -4.80
C GLY A 2 -14.84 22.94 -5.56
N VAL A 3 -13.90 23.82 -5.19
CA VAL A 3 -13.78 25.18 -5.74
C VAL A 3 -12.39 25.44 -6.36
N MET A 4 -11.31 24.97 -5.70
CA MET A 4 -9.93 25.16 -6.18
C MET A 4 -9.73 24.57 -7.58
N PRO A 5 -8.94 25.19 -8.48
CA PRO A 5 -8.58 24.61 -9.79
C PRO A 5 -8.01 23.20 -9.62
N VAL A 6 -8.48 22.23 -10.43
CA VAL A 6 -8.21 20.79 -10.24
C VAL A 6 -6.71 20.49 -10.25
N GLY A 7 -5.93 21.09 -11.16
CA GLY A 7 -4.48 20.85 -11.20
C GLY A 7 -3.77 21.30 -9.92
N LYS A 8 -4.12 22.49 -9.40
CA LYS A 8 -3.58 23.00 -8.12
C LYS A 8 -4.03 22.13 -6.93
N LEU A 9 -5.28 21.66 -6.96
CA LEU A 9 -5.82 20.78 -5.92
C LEU A 9 -5.06 19.46 -5.87
N ILE A 10 -4.84 18.82 -7.04
CA ILE A 10 -4.08 17.56 -7.13
C ILE A 10 -2.65 17.79 -6.63
N ALA A 11 -1.97 18.84 -7.08
CA ALA A 11 -0.62 19.13 -6.63
C ALA A 11 -0.54 19.33 -5.12
N ASN A 12 -1.45 20.12 -4.54
CA ASN A 12 -1.48 20.38 -3.10
C ASN A 12 -1.80 19.14 -2.26
N MET A 13 -2.59 18.20 -2.78
CA MET A 13 -2.95 16.99 -2.06
C MET A 13 -1.98 15.84 -2.33
N ALA A 14 -1.54 15.66 -3.56
CA ALA A 14 -0.70 14.55 -3.95
C ALA A 14 0.77 14.74 -3.53
N LEU A 15 1.32 15.95 -3.67
CA LEU A 15 2.75 16.18 -3.37
C LEU A 15 3.14 15.81 -1.94
N PRO A 16 2.39 16.23 -0.88
CA PRO A 16 2.69 15.77 0.48
C PRO A 16 2.62 14.25 0.62
N LEU A 17 1.63 13.59 0.01
CA LEU A 17 1.48 12.15 0.08
C LEU A 17 2.58 11.41 -0.69
N VAL A 18 3.02 11.93 -1.82
CA VAL A 18 4.17 11.42 -2.57
C VAL A 18 5.44 11.48 -1.71
N ILE A 19 5.68 12.62 -1.05
CA ILE A 19 6.85 12.79 -0.16
C ILE A 19 6.78 11.77 1.00
N SER A 20 5.64 11.63 1.65
CA SER A 20 5.51 10.67 2.76
C SER A 20 5.70 9.23 2.31
N MET A 21 5.23 8.87 1.10
CA MET A 21 5.44 7.54 0.53
C MET A 21 6.90 7.28 0.17
N LEU A 22 7.65 8.29 -0.29
CA LEU A 22 9.10 8.18 -0.49
C LEU A 22 9.85 7.97 0.83
N VAL A 23 9.47 8.70 1.89
CA VAL A 23 10.02 8.50 3.23
C VAL A 23 9.73 7.08 3.74
N GLN A 24 8.52 6.57 3.48
CA GLN A 24 8.13 5.20 3.81
C GLN A 24 8.96 4.16 3.03
N ALA A 25 9.23 4.38 1.75
CA ALA A 25 10.09 3.51 0.96
C ALA A 25 11.52 3.49 1.51
N LEU A 26 12.06 4.65 1.88
CA LEU A 26 13.37 4.77 2.50
C LEU A 26 13.43 4.02 3.84
N TYR A 27 12.42 4.22 4.69
CA TYR A 27 12.30 3.52 5.95
C TYR A 27 12.36 1.99 5.78
N ASN A 28 11.59 1.43 4.85
CA ASN A 28 11.58 -0.02 4.60
C ASN A 28 12.95 -0.57 4.18
N VAL A 29 13.73 0.21 3.43
CA VAL A 29 15.09 -0.17 3.05
C VAL A 29 16.04 -0.14 4.25
N VAL A 30 15.99 0.92 5.05
CA VAL A 30 16.85 1.10 6.22
C VAL A 30 16.58 0.03 7.28
N ASP A 31 15.32 -0.24 7.61
CA ASP A 31 14.93 -1.29 8.54
C ASP A 31 15.46 -2.66 8.10
N SER A 32 15.31 -3.00 6.81
CA SER A 32 15.83 -4.24 6.24
C SER A 32 17.37 -4.35 6.37
N ILE A 33 18.10 -3.25 6.25
CA ILE A 33 19.56 -3.23 6.39
C ILE A 33 19.94 -3.53 7.85
N TYR A 34 19.31 -2.87 8.82
CA TYR A 34 19.64 -3.08 10.24
C TYR A 34 19.30 -4.49 10.71
N VAL A 35 18.15 -5.03 10.32
CA VAL A 35 17.78 -6.40 10.66
C VAL A 35 18.74 -7.42 10.03
N SER A 36 19.22 -7.18 8.81
CA SER A 36 20.18 -8.08 8.17
C SER A 36 21.54 -8.18 8.89
N GLN A 37 21.88 -7.19 9.71
CA GLN A 37 23.10 -7.17 10.51
C GLN A 37 23.00 -8.00 11.81
N VAL A 38 21.80 -8.42 12.20
CA VAL A 38 21.61 -9.21 13.46
C VAL A 38 22.06 -10.65 13.27
N SER A 39 21.39 -11.40 12.41
CA SER A 39 21.70 -12.79 12.06
C SER A 39 20.89 -13.23 10.83
N GLU A 40 21.32 -14.31 10.19
CA GLU A 40 20.53 -14.95 9.11
C GLU A 40 19.18 -15.47 9.62
N SER A 41 19.15 -16.02 10.83
CA SER A 41 17.91 -16.46 11.49
C SER A 41 16.93 -15.31 11.71
N ALA A 42 17.43 -14.10 12.04
CA ALA A 42 16.60 -12.91 12.21
C ALA A 42 15.96 -12.46 10.87
N VAL A 43 16.73 -12.47 9.78
CA VAL A 43 16.22 -12.16 8.44
C VAL A 43 15.16 -13.18 8.01
N THR A 44 15.39 -14.47 8.27
CA THR A 44 14.44 -15.53 7.98
C THR A 44 13.17 -15.36 8.82
N ALA A 45 13.30 -15.08 10.11
CA ALA A 45 12.17 -14.84 11.01
C ALA A 45 11.31 -13.65 10.54
N LEU A 46 11.95 -12.54 10.13
CA LEU A 46 11.25 -11.38 9.58
C LEU A 46 10.52 -11.71 8.27
N SER A 47 11.16 -12.49 7.40
CA SER A 47 10.57 -12.92 6.13
C SER A 47 9.32 -13.78 6.35
N LEU A 48 9.33 -14.66 7.36
CA LEU A 48 8.17 -15.47 7.75
C LEU A 48 7.10 -14.64 8.49
N ALA A 49 7.46 -13.55 9.16
CA ALA A 49 6.53 -12.60 9.79
C ALA A 49 5.83 -11.68 8.77
N PHE A 50 6.47 -11.43 7.62
CA PHE A 50 6.00 -10.49 6.61
C PHE A 50 4.56 -10.72 6.13
N PRO A 51 4.08 -11.95 5.87
CA PRO A 51 2.68 -12.18 5.48
C PRO A 51 1.68 -11.70 6.53
N VAL A 52 1.97 -11.89 7.82
CA VAL A 52 1.10 -11.45 8.91
C VAL A 52 1.08 -9.92 9.00
N GLN A 53 2.25 -9.28 8.91
CA GLN A 53 2.33 -7.82 8.87
C GLN A 53 1.60 -7.23 7.68
N ASN A 54 1.79 -7.81 6.49
CA ASN A 54 1.13 -7.35 5.28
C ASN A 54 -0.39 -7.49 5.36
N LEU A 55 -0.87 -8.57 6.00
CA LEU A 55 -2.29 -8.75 6.27
C LEU A 55 -2.82 -7.69 7.24
N LEU A 56 -2.09 -7.42 8.34
CA LEU A 56 -2.44 -6.38 9.31
C LEU A 56 -2.56 -5.00 8.65
N ILE A 57 -1.55 -4.61 7.89
CA ILE A 57 -1.54 -3.35 7.13
C ILE A 57 -2.65 -3.36 6.07
N GLY A 58 -2.88 -4.48 5.40
CA GLY A 58 -3.94 -4.66 4.42
C GLY A 58 -5.33 -4.40 5.00
N PHE A 59 -5.61 -4.89 6.21
CA PHE A 59 -6.86 -4.61 6.93
C PHE A 59 -6.99 -3.12 7.26
N ALA A 60 -5.94 -2.50 7.81
CA ALA A 60 -5.94 -1.09 8.15
C ALA A 60 -6.15 -0.20 6.92
N VAL A 61 -5.40 -0.46 5.85
CA VAL A 61 -5.50 0.29 4.58
C VAL A 61 -6.85 0.07 3.93
N GLY A 62 -7.35 -1.18 3.88
CA GLY A 62 -8.62 -1.51 3.24
C GLY A 62 -9.80 -0.81 3.92
N ILE A 63 -9.96 -0.96 5.22
CA ILE A 63 -10.99 -0.25 6.00
C ILE A 63 -10.81 1.26 5.83
N GLY A 64 -9.57 1.76 5.92
CA GLY A 64 -9.25 3.17 5.78
C GLY A 64 -9.64 3.76 4.43
N VAL A 65 -9.43 3.04 3.32
CA VAL A 65 -9.84 3.48 1.97
C VAL A 65 -11.36 3.51 1.85
N GLY A 66 -12.05 2.53 2.43
CA GLY A 66 -13.52 2.52 2.49
C GLY A 66 -14.08 3.72 3.25
N VAL A 67 -13.49 4.03 4.41
CA VAL A 67 -13.86 5.23 5.20
C VAL A 67 -13.57 6.51 4.42
N ASN A 68 -12.40 6.63 3.80
CA ASN A 68 -12.02 7.81 3.01
C ASN A 68 -13.00 8.04 1.86
N SER A 69 -13.35 7.00 1.12
CA SER A 69 -14.30 7.09 0.00
C SER A 69 -15.67 7.58 0.46
N LEU A 70 -16.25 6.94 1.50
CA LEU A 70 -17.57 7.31 2.01
C LEU A 70 -17.57 8.70 2.64
N LEU A 71 -16.56 9.03 3.45
CA LEU A 71 -16.42 10.32 4.11
C LEU A 71 -16.27 11.45 3.09
N SER A 72 -15.38 11.31 2.12
CA SER A 72 -15.18 12.32 1.07
C SER A 72 -16.45 12.55 0.25
N LYS A 73 -17.17 11.48 -0.10
CA LYS A 73 -18.46 11.55 -0.79
C LYS A 73 -19.49 12.31 0.04
N SER A 74 -19.67 11.94 1.31
CA SER A 74 -20.64 12.57 2.23
C SER A 74 -20.35 14.06 2.43
N LEU A 75 -19.07 14.46 2.52
CA LEU A 75 -18.67 15.86 2.56
C LEU A 75 -19.00 16.58 1.25
N GLY A 76 -18.85 15.91 0.12
CA GLY A 76 -19.26 16.44 -1.20
C GLY A 76 -20.76 16.68 -1.30
N GLU A 77 -21.56 15.78 -0.74
CA GLU A 77 -23.03 15.87 -0.61
C GLU A 77 -23.49 16.92 0.41
N ARG A 78 -22.56 17.51 1.17
CA ARG A 78 -22.83 18.40 2.31
C ARG A 78 -23.65 17.72 3.41
N ASN A 79 -23.55 16.41 3.52
CA ASN A 79 -24.19 15.60 4.54
C ASN A 79 -23.23 15.36 5.71
N GLN A 80 -23.22 16.31 6.66
CA GLN A 80 -22.32 16.27 7.80
C GLN A 80 -22.60 15.08 8.72
N GLU A 81 -23.84 14.66 8.84
CA GLU A 81 -24.21 13.52 9.68
C GLU A 81 -23.66 12.20 9.09
N ALA A 82 -23.83 11.99 7.78
CA ALA A 82 -23.27 10.82 7.11
C ALA A 82 -21.72 10.81 7.16
N ALA A 83 -21.09 11.97 7.04
CA ALA A 83 -19.64 12.11 7.19
C ALA A 83 -19.16 11.70 8.60
N ASN A 84 -19.81 12.19 9.65
CA ASN A 84 -19.47 11.83 11.03
C ASN A 84 -19.74 10.35 11.34
N ARG A 85 -20.82 9.77 10.77
CA ARG A 85 -21.11 8.33 10.88
C ARG A 85 -20.06 7.48 10.17
N ALA A 86 -19.59 7.90 8.99
CA ALA A 86 -18.50 7.21 8.29
C ALA A 86 -17.22 7.16 9.13
N ALA A 87 -16.84 8.28 9.75
CA ALA A 87 -15.70 8.35 10.65
C ALA A 87 -15.90 7.50 11.92
N GLY A 88 -17.03 7.62 12.60
CA GLY A 88 -17.35 6.87 13.83
C GLY A 88 -17.40 5.36 13.60
N ASN A 89 -18.08 4.91 12.55
CA ASN A 89 -18.12 3.49 12.19
C ASN A 89 -16.75 2.97 11.74
N GLY A 90 -15.92 3.80 11.08
CA GLY A 90 -14.55 3.49 10.77
C GLY A 90 -13.72 3.20 12.01
N ILE A 91 -13.86 4.02 13.06
CA ILE A 91 -13.17 3.79 14.35
C ILE A 91 -13.56 2.43 14.95
N VAL A 92 -14.85 2.10 14.95
CA VAL A 92 -15.32 0.82 15.51
C VAL A 92 -14.82 -0.37 14.69
N LEU A 93 -14.86 -0.29 13.36
CA LEU A 93 -14.32 -1.35 12.49
C LEU A 93 -12.82 -1.54 12.71
N MET A 94 -12.04 -0.46 12.85
CA MET A 94 -10.61 -0.53 13.17
C MET A 94 -10.37 -1.11 14.58
N ALA A 95 -11.21 -0.78 15.55
CA ALA A 95 -11.12 -1.37 16.88
C ALA A 95 -11.40 -2.88 16.85
N ILE A 96 -12.39 -3.33 16.10
CA ILE A 96 -12.67 -4.76 15.90
C ILE A 96 -11.47 -5.45 15.24
N ALA A 97 -10.92 -4.87 14.18
CA ALA A 97 -9.74 -5.41 13.52
C ALA A 97 -8.53 -5.47 14.48
N THR A 98 -8.32 -4.43 15.29
CA THR A 98 -7.28 -4.42 16.33
C THR A 98 -7.46 -5.58 17.31
N VAL A 99 -8.67 -5.79 17.83
CA VAL A 99 -8.94 -6.91 18.75
C VAL A 99 -8.64 -8.26 18.09
N LEU A 100 -9.01 -8.46 16.84
CA LEU A 100 -8.71 -9.69 16.10
C LEU A 100 -7.19 -9.93 16.00
N PHE A 101 -6.41 -8.90 15.68
CA PHE A 101 -4.96 -9.03 15.58
C PHE A 101 -4.29 -9.18 16.94
N VAL A 102 -4.80 -8.54 17.99
CA VAL A 102 -4.33 -8.76 19.37
C VAL A 102 -4.56 -10.22 19.79
N LEU A 103 -5.75 -10.77 19.55
CA LEU A 103 -6.05 -12.18 19.84
C LEU A 103 -5.14 -13.11 19.04
N PHE A 104 -4.93 -12.84 17.77
CA PHE A 104 -3.96 -13.59 16.96
C PHE A 104 -2.54 -13.47 17.53
N GLY A 105 -2.11 -12.28 17.93
CA GLY A 105 -0.81 -12.04 18.56
C GLY A 105 -0.59 -12.86 19.83
N LEU A 106 -1.63 -13.01 20.64
CA LEU A 106 -1.57 -13.76 21.89
C LEU A 106 -1.63 -15.27 21.70
N PHE A 107 -2.50 -15.77 20.80
CA PHE A 107 -2.83 -17.19 20.70
C PHE A 107 -2.43 -17.83 19.36
N GLY A 108 -2.41 -17.07 18.25
CA GLY A 108 -2.23 -17.58 16.90
C GLY A 108 -0.79 -17.59 16.40
N VAL A 109 0.07 -16.73 16.92
CA VAL A 109 1.43 -16.55 16.40
C VAL A 109 2.29 -17.79 16.64
N ARG A 110 2.18 -18.44 17.80
CA ARG A 110 2.98 -19.62 18.12
C ARG A 110 2.67 -20.80 17.21
N PRO A 111 1.41 -21.24 17.02
CA PRO A 111 1.09 -22.30 16.05
C PRO A 111 1.45 -21.92 14.61
N TYR A 112 1.33 -20.64 14.22
CA TYR A 112 1.73 -20.18 12.91
C TYR A 112 3.20 -20.45 12.62
N PHE A 113 4.13 -20.05 13.52
CA PHE A 113 5.57 -20.25 13.33
C PHE A 113 5.99 -21.72 13.50
N ALA A 114 5.30 -22.48 14.34
CA ALA A 114 5.59 -23.92 14.51
C ALA A 114 5.43 -24.73 13.21
N VAL A 115 4.56 -24.29 12.31
CA VAL A 115 4.35 -24.92 10.99
C VAL A 115 5.33 -24.38 9.94
N GLN A 116 5.89 -23.18 10.14
CA GLN A 116 6.69 -22.47 9.14
C GLN A 116 8.18 -22.85 9.17
N SER A 117 8.73 -23.17 10.34
CA SER A 117 10.15 -23.48 10.49
C SER A 117 10.41 -24.46 11.62
N THR A 118 11.46 -25.25 11.46
CA THR A 118 11.97 -26.17 12.48
C THR A 118 13.17 -25.59 13.23
N ASN A 119 13.74 -24.46 12.80
CA ASN A 119 14.86 -23.81 13.47
C ASN A 119 14.34 -23.03 14.70
N PRO A 120 14.73 -23.42 15.93
CA PRO A 120 14.23 -22.80 17.17
C PRO A 120 14.50 -21.29 17.25
N GLU A 121 15.64 -20.82 16.78
CA GLU A 121 16.01 -19.42 16.81
C GLU A 121 15.13 -18.59 15.88
N THR A 122 14.89 -19.09 14.66
CA THR A 122 13.96 -18.45 13.68
C THR A 122 12.54 -18.43 14.21
N VAL A 123 12.08 -19.52 14.81
CA VAL A 123 10.71 -19.62 15.36
C VAL A 123 10.53 -18.65 16.52
N GLU A 124 11.44 -18.65 17.49
CA GLU A 124 11.32 -17.76 18.66
C GLU A 124 11.44 -16.28 18.27
N GLY A 125 12.41 -15.93 17.43
CA GLY A 125 12.56 -14.57 16.89
C GLY A 125 11.31 -14.10 16.15
N GLY A 126 10.74 -14.95 15.30
CA GLY A 126 9.51 -14.66 14.56
C GLY A 126 8.29 -14.49 15.48
N ILE A 127 8.15 -15.35 16.51
CA ILE A 127 7.09 -15.26 17.51
C ILE A 127 7.17 -13.93 18.25
N VAL A 128 8.36 -13.56 18.76
CA VAL A 128 8.56 -12.32 19.52
C VAL A 128 8.22 -11.11 18.65
N TYR A 129 8.78 -11.04 17.46
CA TYR A 129 8.55 -9.94 16.51
C TYR A 129 7.07 -9.77 16.17
N THR A 130 6.44 -10.85 15.70
CA THR A 130 5.05 -10.80 15.23
C THR A 130 4.07 -10.55 16.37
N ARG A 131 4.35 -11.11 17.56
CA ARG A 131 3.53 -10.88 18.76
C ARG A 131 3.55 -9.42 19.16
N ILE A 132 4.73 -8.78 19.22
CA ILE A 132 4.85 -7.35 19.53
C ILE A 132 4.05 -6.51 18.53
N CYS A 133 4.23 -6.74 17.23
CA CYS A 133 3.53 -5.99 16.19
C CYS A 133 2.00 -6.18 16.27
N CYS A 134 1.50 -7.39 16.52
CA CYS A 134 0.07 -7.68 16.59
C CYS A 134 -0.57 -7.16 17.88
N VAL A 135 0.05 -7.37 19.04
CA VAL A 135 -0.51 -6.94 20.34
C VAL A 135 -0.58 -5.42 20.44
N PHE A 136 0.41 -4.71 19.89
CA PHE A 136 0.45 -3.25 19.88
C PHE A 136 -0.05 -2.62 18.58
N SER A 137 -0.81 -3.37 17.77
CA SER A 137 -1.32 -2.94 16.45
C SER A 137 -2.27 -1.74 16.49
N LEU A 138 -2.82 -1.39 17.65
CA LEU A 138 -3.70 -0.22 17.79
C LEU A 138 -3.05 1.07 17.27
N GLY A 139 -1.75 1.27 17.50
CA GLY A 139 -1.01 2.41 16.96
C GLY A 139 -1.03 2.48 15.44
N CYS A 140 -0.84 1.33 14.78
CA CYS A 140 -0.91 1.20 13.32
C CYS A 140 -2.32 1.50 12.78
N PHE A 141 -3.34 0.88 13.37
CA PHE A 141 -4.74 1.09 12.96
C PHE A 141 -5.19 2.54 13.18
N ALA A 142 -4.85 3.13 14.32
CA ALA A 142 -5.17 4.52 14.62
C ALA A 142 -4.45 5.50 13.69
N SER A 143 -3.17 5.26 13.38
CA SER A 143 -2.39 6.06 12.44
C SER A 143 -3.03 6.06 11.06
N ILE A 144 -3.25 4.88 10.48
CA ILE A 144 -3.80 4.75 9.12
C ILE A 144 -5.20 5.35 9.03
N LEU A 145 -6.10 5.06 10.00
CA LEU A 145 -7.44 5.64 9.97
C LEU A 145 -7.42 7.16 10.08
N GLY A 146 -6.67 7.71 11.03
CA GLY A 146 -6.58 9.15 11.24
C GLY A 146 -6.01 9.88 10.01
N GLU A 147 -5.03 9.28 9.33
CA GLU A 147 -4.51 9.77 8.06
C GLU A 147 -5.58 9.79 6.97
N ARG A 148 -6.42 8.77 6.88
CA ARG A 148 -7.55 8.73 5.92
C ARG A 148 -8.59 9.79 6.20
N LEU A 149 -8.88 10.10 7.46
CA LEU A 149 -9.77 11.20 7.83
C LEU A 149 -9.21 12.56 7.39
N LEU A 150 -7.91 12.81 7.59
CA LEU A 150 -7.23 14.03 7.12
C LEU A 150 -7.19 14.12 5.58
N GLN A 151 -6.94 13.01 4.90
CA GLN A 151 -6.95 12.94 3.43
C GLN A 151 -8.33 13.26 2.86
N ALA A 152 -9.38 12.70 3.45
CA ALA A 152 -10.77 12.91 3.03
C ALA A 152 -11.19 14.39 3.11
N THR A 153 -10.60 15.16 4.02
CA THR A 153 -10.85 16.61 4.17
C THR A 153 -9.83 17.48 3.44
N GLY A 154 -8.86 16.87 2.75
CA GLY A 154 -7.83 17.57 1.96
C GLY A 154 -6.62 18.06 2.77
N ARG A 155 -6.46 17.60 4.02
CA ARG A 155 -5.38 18.01 4.93
C ARG A 155 -4.14 17.11 4.82
N THR A 156 -3.69 16.87 3.59
CA THR A 156 -2.63 15.91 3.28
C THR A 156 -1.25 16.29 3.81
N VAL A 157 -0.99 17.59 4.03
CA VAL A 157 0.24 18.04 4.69
C VAL A 157 0.34 17.50 6.12
N HIS A 158 -0.77 17.46 6.85
CA HIS A 158 -0.78 16.87 8.20
C HIS A 158 -0.55 15.36 8.16
N THR A 159 -1.11 14.67 7.17
CA THR A 159 -0.81 13.25 6.91
C THR A 159 0.67 13.03 6.63
N MET A 160 1.28 13.86 5.78
CA MET A 160 2.72 13.79 5.50
C MET A 160 3.56 13.95 6.78
N ILE A 161 3.24 14.92 7.62
CA ILE A 161 3.97 15.17 8.85
C ILE A 161 3.87 13.96 9.79
N THR A 162 2.68 13.43 10.04
CA THR A 162 2.48 12.29 10.95
C THR A 162 3.17 11.03 10.44
N GLN A 163 2.99 10.70 9.17
CA GLN A 163 3.56 9.52 8.55
C GLN A 163 5.11 9.59 8.50
N SER A 164 5.64 10.74 8.07
CA SER A 164 7.09 10.95 8.02
C SER A 164 7.73 10.95 9.41
N THR A 165 7.06 11.54 10.41
CA THR A 165 7.56 11.53 11.80
C THR A 165 7.63 10.10 12.33
N GLY A 166 6.61 9.27 12.13
CA GLY A 166 6.62 7.87 12.54
C GLY A 166 7.76 7.09 11.88
N ALA A 167 7.96 7.27 10.58
CA ALA A 167 9.05 6.62 9.83
C ALA A 167 10.45 7.08 10.30
N ILE A 168 10.65 8.38 10.52
CA ILE A 168 11.92 8.93 11.00
C ILE A 168 12.25 8.41 12.41
N ILE A 169 11.26 8.38 13.32
CA ILE A 169 11.44 7.83 14.66
C ILE A 169 11.86 6.37 14.59
N ASN A 170 11.22 5.58 13.73
CA ASN A 170 11.61 4.19 13.56
C ASN A 170 13.04 4.07 13.04
N ILE A 171 13.45 4.81 12.00
CA ILE A 171 14.83 4.82 11.47
C ILE A 171 15.86 5.14 12.56
N ILE A 172 15.53 6.07 13.46
CA ILE A 172 16.42 6.46 14.57
C ILE A 172 16.48 5.36 15.65
N LEU A 173 15.33 4.78 15.99
CA LEU A 173 15.23 3.79 17.06
C LEU A 173 15.75 2.40 16.66
N ASP A 174 15.70 2.04 15.37
CA ASP A 174 16.15 0.74 14.89
C ASP A 174 17.60 0.42 15.35
N PRO A 175 18.63 1.22 15.00
CA PRO A 175 19.99 0.91 15.43
C PRO A 175 20.15 0.99 16.96
N ILE A 176 19.41 1.86 17.63
CA ILE A 176 19.49 2.03 19.09
C ILE A 176 18.98 0.78 19.80
N LEU A 177 17.83 0.24 19.39
CA LEU A 177 17.18 -0.89 20.05
C LEU A 177 17.71 -2.24 19.53
N ILE A 178 18.05 -2.34 18.26
CA ILE A 178 18.60 -3.57 17.67
C ILE A 178 19.99 -3.86 18.22
N HIS A 179 20.89 -2.87 18.21
CA HIS A 179 22.29 -3.03 18.58
C HIS A 179 22.62 -2.61 20.02
N GLY A 180 21.68 -1.97 20.71
CA GLY A 180 21.88 -1.55 22.09
C GLY A 180 22.78 -0.31 22.22
N TRP A 181 22.63 0.69 21.34
CA TRP A 181 23.39 1.94 21.44
C TRP A 181 22.96 2.77 22.66
N PHE A 182 23.82 3.69 23.08
CA PHE A 182 23.61 4.58 24.25
C PHE A 182 23.39 3.86 25.59
N GLY A 183 23.93 2.63 25.73
CA GLY A 183 23.85 1.89 26.98
C GLY A 183 22.55 1.09 27.19
N LEU A 184 21.71 1.01 26.18
CA LEU A 184 20.55 0.13 26.20
C LEU A 184 20.94 -1.32 25.88
N PRO A 185 20.22 -2.33 26.39
CA PRO A 185 20.48 -3.71 26.00
C PRO A 185 20.17 -3.92 24.51
N ALA A 186 21.02 -4.68 23.81
CA ALA A 186 20.77 -5.10 22.44
C ALA A 186 19.57 -6.06 22.40
N MET A 187 18.50 -5.66 21.74
CA MET A 187 17.25 -6.43 21.67
C MET A 187 17.13 -7.26 20.38
N GLY A 188 18.06 -7.08 19.42
CA GLY A 188 18.02 -7.77 18.15
C GLY A 188 16.67 -7.57 17.42
N ILE A 189 16.04 -8.67 16.96
CA ILE A 189 14.79 -8.63 16.21
C ILE A 189 13.61 -8.06 17.03
N ALA A 190 13.62 -8.24 18.37
CA ALA A 190 12.63 -7.62 19.23
C ALA A 190 12.76 -6.09 19.23
N GLY A 191 13.99 -5.57 19.13
CA GLY A 191 14.26 -4.14 19.01
C GLY A 191 13.66 -3.54 17.75
N ALA A 192 13.76 -4.22 16.61
CA ALA A 192 13.11 -3.81 15.36
C ALA A 192 11.58 -3.74 15.51
N ALA A 193 10.96 -4.74 16.14
CA ALA A 193 9.51 -4.74 16.40
C ALA A 193 9.10 -3.57 17.31
N VAL A 194 9.84 -3.32 18.38
CA VAL A 194 9.56 -2.22 19.33
C VAL A 194 9.75 -0.86 18.66
N ALA A 195 10.81 -0.66 17.87
CA ALA A 195 11.01 0.58 17.11
C ALA A 195 9.87 0.88 16.15
N THR A 196 9.42 -0.15 15.41
CA THR A 196 8.26 -0.05 14.50
C THR A 196 7.00 0.33 15.25
N VAL A 197 6.70 -0.33 16.36
CA VAL A 197 5.52 -0.05 17.19
C VAL A 197 5.56 1.36 17.76
N ILE A 198 6.71 1.81 18.29
CA ILE A 198 6.85 3.18 18.83
C ILE A 198 6.58 4.20 17.71
N GLY A 199 7.17 4.04 16.53
CA GLY A 199 6.92 4.92 15.37
C GLY A 199 5.44 5.00 15.01
N GLN A 200 4.74 3.86 14.98
CA GLN A 200 3.31 3.77 14.70
C GLN A 200 2.45 4.43 15.79
N TRP A 201 2.80 4.26 17.06
CA TRP A 201 2.09 4.89 18.17
C TRP A 201 2.27 6.41 18.20
N VAL A 202 3.49 6.90 17.95
CA VAL A 202 3.73 8.34 17.86
C VAL A 202 2.95 8.94 16.69
N SER A 203 2.99 8.31 15.52
CA SER A 203 2.18 8.73 14.37
C SER A 203 0.69 8.70 14.69
N GLY A 204 0.20 7.62 15.35
CA GLY A 204 -1.19 7.46 15.76
C GLY A 204 -1.66 8.56 16.73
N ILE A 205 -0.86 8.87 17.74
CA ILE A 205 -1.17 9.95 18.69
C ILE A 205 -1.19 11.30 17.98
N MET A 206 -0.17 11.58 17.17
CA MET A 206 -0.09 12.84 16.42
C MET A 206 -1.29 13.03 15.48
N VAL A 207 -1.68 11.99 14.75
CA VAL A 207 -2.78 12.07 13.80
C VAL A 207 -4.13 12.27 14.50
N ILE A 208 -4.32 11.68 15.68
CA ILE A 208 -5.51 11.92 16.51
C ILE A 208 -5.54 13.39 16.93
N LEU A 209 -4.43 13.93 17.47
CA LEU A 209 -4.33 15.33 17.85
C LEU A 209 -4.59 16.28 16.68
N PHE A 210 -4.06 15.95 15.50
CA PHE A 210 -4.27 16.75 14.30
C PHE A 210 -5.71 16.69 13.80
N ASN A 211 -6.38 15.55 13.89
CA ASN A 211 -7.81 15.46 13.58
C ASN A 211 -8.65 16.29 14.54
N LEU A 212 -8.36 16.24 15.84
CA LEU A 212 -9.11 17.02 16.85
C LEU A 212 -8.88 18.53 16.69
N LYS A 213 -7.65 18.96 16.37
CA LYS A 213 -7.31 20.39 16.32
C LYS A 213 -7.56 21.03 14.95
N PHE A 214 -7.27 20.30 13.87
CA PHE A 214 -7.24 20.86 12.52
C PHE A 214 -8.29 20.30 11.57
N ASN A 215 -9.19 19.41 12.03
CA ASN A 215 -10.18 18.75 11.17
C ASN A 215 -11.61 18.97 11.69
N PRO A 216 -12.11 20.23 11.72
CA PRO A 216 -13.44 20.54 12.22
C PRO A 216 -14.57 19.96 11.36
N GLU A 217 -14.27 19.53 10.13
CA GLU A 217 -15.21 18.88 9.22
C GLU A 217 -15.60 17.47 9.69
N VAL A 218 -14.85 16.87 10.61
CA VAL A 218 -15.14 15.54 11.17
C VAL A 218 -15.33 15.66 12.67
N GLN A 219 -16.56 15.48 13.12
CA GLN A 219 -16.92 15.55 14.54
C GLN A 219 -17.04 14.14 15.12
N LEU A 220 -16.09 13.77 15.97
CA LEU A 220 -16.07 12.46 16.62
C LEU A 220 -16.86 12.49 17.93
N HIS A 221 -18.16 12.27 17.85
CA HIS A 221 -19.04 12.16 19.03
C HIS A 221 -19.47 10.70 19.26
N LYS A 222 -19.68 10.32 20.52
CA LYS A 222 -20.12 8.96 20.92
C LYS A 222 -21.39 8.49 20.19
N LYS A 223 -22.28 9.40 19.80
CA LYS A 223 -23.53 9.09 19.07
C LYS A 223 -23.32 8.50 17.67
N TYR A 224 -22.11 8.66 17.09
CA TYR A 224 -21.77 8.15 15.77
C TYR A 224 -20.99 6.82 15.79
N LEU A 225 -20.67 6.30 16.99
CA LEU A 225 -19.97 5.02 17.16
C LEU A 225 -20.85 3.79 16.89
N PRO A 226 -22.17 3.77 17.22
CA PRO A 226 -22.98 2.60 16.92
C PRO A 226 -22.88 2.22 15.46
N LEU A 227 -22.66 0.91 15.20
CA LEU A 227 -22.55 0.38 13.86
C LEU A 227 -23.89 0.49 13.12
N GLU A 228 -23.87 1.16 11.98
CA GLU A 228 -25.04 1.32 11.12
C GLU A 228 -24.77 0.77 9.74
N GLY A 229 -25.66 -0.09 9.25
CA GLY A 229 -25.51 -0.71 7.93
C GLY A 229 -25.32 0.31 6.80
N LYS A 230 -25.93 1.50 6.92
CA LYS A 230 -25.77 2.59 5.93
C LYS A 230 -24.35 3.14 5.83
N ALA A 231 -23.54 3.00 6.87
CA ALA A 231 -22.12 3.39 6.87
C ALA A 231 -21.20 2.16 6.69
N VAL A 232 -21.48 1.08 7.43
CA VAL A 232 -20.65 -0.14 7.44
C VAL A 232 -20.60 -0.78 6.05
N VAL A 233 -21.76 -0.96 5.40
CA VAL A 233 -21.82 -1.66 4.09
C VAL A 233 -21.00 -0.92 3.03
N PRO A 234 -21.14 0.40 2.79
CA PRO A 234 -20.29 1.09 1.82
C PRO A 234 -18.80 1.06 2.18
N ILE A 235 -18.44 1.15 3.47
CA ILE A 235 -17.04 1.05 3.90
C ILE A 235 -16.48 -0.33 3.53
N LEU A 236 -17.19 -1.40 3.84
CA LEU A 236 -16.74 -2.77 3.57
C LEU A 236 -16.79 -3.13 2.08
N THR A 237 -17.72 -2.56 1.31
CA THR A 237 -17.79 -2.76 -0.15
C THR A 237 -16.53 -2.28 -0.87
N VAL A 238 -15.85 -1.28 -0.34
CA VAL A 238 -14.55 -0.81 -0.84
C VAL A 238 -13.40 -1.43 -0.04
N GLY A 239 -13.58 -1.60 1.26
CA GLY A 239 -12.55 -2.06 2.18
C GLY A 239 -12.16 -3.51 1.97
N ILE A 240 -13.11 -4.44 1.89
CA ILE A 240 -12.83 -5.87 1.68
C ILE A 240 -12.09 -6.12 0.35
N PRO A 241 -12.55 -5.58 -0.79
CA PRO A 241 -11.79 -5.66 -2.02
C PRO A 241 -10.34 -5.14 -1.89
N SER A 242 -10.13 -4.06 -1.16
CA SER A 242 -8.80 -3.48 -0.95
C SER A 242 -7.90 -4.38 -0.08
N ILE A 243 -8.47 -5.04 0.94
CA ILE A 243 -7.77 -6.05 1.75
C ILE A 243 -7.34 -7.22 0.87
N VAL A 244 -8.25 -7.75 0.05
CA VAL A 244 -7.98 -8.86 -0.87
C VAL A 244 -6.88 -8.49 -1.87
N MET A 245 -6.89 -7.28 -2.42
CA MET A 245 -5.85 -6.80 -3.33
C MET A 245 -4.44 -6.85 -2.70
N ASN A 246 -4.30 -6.47 -1.42
CA ASN A 246 -3.01 -6.57 -0.72
C ASN A 246 -2.57 -8.03 -0.55
N GLY A 247 -3.51 -8.93 -0.23
CA GLY A 247 -3.25 -10.37 -0.14
C GLY A 247 -2.82 -11.00 -1.47
N ILE A 248 -3.46 -10.60 -2.57
CA ILE A 248 -3.12 -11.08 -3.93
C ILE A 248 -1.67 -10.79 -4.28
N GLY A 249 -1.15 -9.60 -3.91
CA GLY A 249 0.25 -9.24 -4.13
C GLY A 249 1.24 -10.18 -3.43
N SER A 250 0.92 -10.62 -2.21
CA SER A 250 1.75 -11.59 -1.47
C SER A 250 1.75 -12.97 -2.13
N VAL A 251 0.59 -13.44 -2.58
CA VAL A 251 0.46 -14.72 -3.30
C VAL A 251 1.23 -14.70 -4.62
N MET A 252 1.14 -13.59 -5.36
CA MET A 252 1.88 -13.39 -6.60
C MET A 252 3.40 -13.46 -6.37
N ASN A 253 3.90 -12.73 -5.36
CA ASN A 253 5.32 -12.74 -5.03
C ASN A 253 5.81 -14.15 -4.68
N PHE A 254 5.06 -14.88 -3.87
CA PHE A 254 5.37 -16.26 -3.54
C PHE A 254 5.41 -17.14 -4.80
N GLY A 255 4.40 -17.04 -5.67
CA GLY A 255 4.33 -17.84 -6.90
C GLY A 255 5.49 -17.55 -7.87
N ILE A 256 5.84 -16.28 -8.07
CA ILE A 256 6.99 -15.90 -8.92
C ILE A 256 8.30 -16.43 -8.33
N ASN A 257 8.51 -16.30 -7.02
CA ASN A 257 9.70 -16.82 -6.37
C ASN A 257 9.84 -18.34 -6.54
N GLN A 258 8.74 -19.10 -6.41
CA GLN A 258 8.74 -20.56 -6.64
C GLN A 258 9.15 -20.91 -8.09
N ILE A 259 8.65 -20.15 -9.07
CA ILE A 259 9.01 -20.33 -10.48
C ILE A 259 10.50 -20.03 -10.69
N LEU A 260 11.01 -18.94 -10.14
CA LEU A 260 12.40 -18.49 -10.32
C LEU A 260 13.40 -19.40 -9.61
N GLN A 261 13.07 -19.97 -8.45
CA GLN A 261 13.91 -20.97 -7.75
C GLN A 261 14.20 -22.20 -8.61
N GLY A 262 13.31 -22.55 -9.55
CA GLY A 262 13.52 -23.63 -10.51
C GLY A 262 14.66 -23.38 -11.52
N PHE A 263 15.15 -22.14 -11.65
CA PHE A 263 16.26 -21.79 -12.55
C PHE A 263 17.58 -21.64 -11.79
N ALA A 264 17.64 -20.69 -10.87
CA ALA A 264 18.78 -20.42 -10.03
C ALA A 264 18.38 -19.51 -8.85
N GLU A 265 19.06 -19.65 -7.73
CA GLU A 265 18.90 -18.78 -6.57
C GLU A 265 19.17 -17.30 -6.93
N THR A 266 20.11 -17.07 -7.85
CA THR A 266 20.45 -15.76 -8.40
C THR A 266 19.23 -15.06 -9.03
N ALA A 267 18.35 -15.79 -9.74
CA ALA A 267 17.16 -15.20 -10.37
C ALA A 267 16.16 -14.70 -9.33
N THR A 268 15.98 -15.43 -8.23
CA THR A 268 15.16 -15.00 -7.10
C THR A 268 15.74 -13.75 -6.43
N GLY A 269 17.07 -13.69 -6.25
CA GLY A 269 17.77 -12.51 -5.76
C GLY A 269 17.57 -11.27 -6.63
N VAL A 270 17.65 -11.43 -7.95
CA VAL A 270 17.37 -10.36 -8.93
C VAL A 270 15.95 -9.84 -8.79
N PHE A 271 14.96 -10.73 -8.65
CA PHE A 271 13.57 -10.33 -8.45
C PHE A 271 13.36 -9.55 -7.14
N GLY A 272 14.02 -9.96 -6.06
CA GLY A 272 14.00 -9.23 -4.78
C GLY A 272 14.57 -7.82 -4.89
N VAL A 273 15.70 -7.65 -5.59
CA VAL A 273 16.31 -6.33 -5.87
C VAL A 273 15.39 -5.48 -6.76
N TYR A 274 14.86 -6.07 -7.84
CA TYR A 274 13.88 -5.39 -8.68
C TYR A 274 12.70 -4.84 -7.85
N PHE A 275 12.16 -5.65 -6.93
CA PHE A 275 11.02 -5.26 -6.10
C PHE A 275 11.33 -4.06 -5.20
N LYS A 276 12.54 -3.99 -4.66
CA LYS A 276 13.02 -2.83 -3.89
C LYS A 276 13.16 -1.59 -4.77
N LEU A 277 13.79 -1.72 -5.93
CA LEU A 277 14.02 -0.61 -6.85
C LEU A 277 12.71 -0.05 -7.42
N GLN A 278 11.77 -0.89 -7.82
CA GLN A 278 10.47 -0.43 -8.32
C GLN A 278 9.68 0.34 -7.27
N SER A 279 9.83 0.04 -5.98
CA SER A 279 9.07 0.70 -4.91
C SER A 279 9.28 2.21 -4.90
N PHE A 280 10.45 2.71 -5.30
CA PHE A 280 10.72 4.14 -5.41
C PHE A 280 9.87 4.86 -6.46
N PHE A 281 9.31 4.14 -7.43
CA PHE A 281 8.41 4.69 -8.44
C PHE A 281 6.94 4.37 -8.14
N PHE A 282 6.64 3.20 -7.61
CA PHE A 282 5.28 2.80 -7.27
C PHE A 282 4.75 3.46 -6.00
N MET A 283 5.59 3.69 -4.99
CA MET A 283 5.16 4.38 -3.75
C MET A 283 4.67 5.80 -4.03
N PRO A 284 5.39 6.66 -4.78
CA PRO A 284 4.86 7.96 -5.22
C PRO A 284 3.54 7.86 -5.97
N LEU A 285 3.39 6.86 -6.83
CA LEU A 285 2.17 6.62 -7.58
C LEU A 285 0.99 6.30 -6.64
N PHE A 286 1.20 5.51 -5.58
CA PHE A 286 0.18 5.27 -4.56
C PHE A 286 -0.16 6.54 -3.77
N GLY A 287 0.80 7.43 -3.51
CA GLY A 287 0.55 8.75 -2.92
C GLY A 287 -0.40 9.59 -3.79
N LEU A 288 -0.13 9.66 -5.10
CA LEU A 288 -1.00 10.31 -6.08
C LEU A 288 -2.40 9.66 -6.11
N ASN A 289 -2.46 8.33 -6.09
CA ASN A 289 -3.70 7.56 -6.11
C ASN A 289 -4.59 7.87 -4.90
N ASN A 290 -4.01 7.93 -3.69
CA ASN A 290 -4.73 8.28 -2.47
C ASN A 290 -5.36 9.68 -2.52
N ALA A 291 -4.64 10.68 -3.06
CA ALA A 291 -5.19 12.01 -3.30
C ALA A 291 -6.34 11.98 -4.32
N THR A 292 -6.16 11.24 -5.40
CA THR A 292 -7.15 11.09 -6.48
C THR A 292 -8.46 10.48 -5.98
N ILE A 293 -8.40 9.45 -5.13
CA ILE A 293 -9.59 8.84 -4.50
C ILE A 293 -10.41 9.88 -3.76
N SER A 294 -9.78 10.66 -2.88
CA SER A 294 -10.47 11.70 -2.08
C SER A 294 -11.11 12.76 -2.96
N ILE A 295 -10.39 13.24 -3.98
CA ILE A 295 -10.88 14.29 -4.89
C ILE A 295 -12.07 13.79 -5.72
N ILE A 296 -11.98 12.59 -6.28
CA ILE A 296 -13.06 12.01 -7.10
C ILE A 296 -14.28 11.74 -6.23
N ALA A 297 -14.13 11.10 -5.07
CA ALA A 297 -15.24 10.80 -4.18
C ALA A 297 -15.98 12.06 -3.72
N TYR A 298 -15.25 13.12 -3.35
CA TYR A 298 -15.83 14.41 -2.99
C TYR A 298 -16.62 15.03 -4.16
N ASN A 299 -16.02 15.10 -5.36
CA ASN A 299 -16.66 15.71 -6.51
C ASN A 299 -17.81 14.86 -7.06
N TYR A 300 -17.80 13.55 -6.83
CA TYR A 300 -18.93 12.67 -7.12
C TYR A 300 -20.12 12.99 -6.20
N GLY A 301 -19.90 13.10 -4.89
CA GLY A 301 -20.93 13.55 -3.94
C GLY A 301 -21.46 14.95 -4.26
N ALA A 302 -20.56 15.86 -4.66
CA ALA A 302 -20.91 17.23 -5.06
C ALA A 302 -21.55 17.32 -6.47
N ARG A 303 -21.76 16.21 -7.17
CA ARG A 303 -22.32 16.13 -8.54
C ARG A 303 -21.60 17.02 -9.56
N LYS A 304 -20.24 17.02 -9.53
CA LYS A 304 -19.39 17.83 -10.43
C LYS A 304 -18.63 16.96 -11.44
N PRO A 305 -19.27 16.42 -12.49
CA PRO A 305 -18.69 15.45 -13.42
C PRO A 305 -17.48 16.00 -14.18
N HIS A 306 -17.49 17.28 -14.59
CA HIS A 306 -16.36 17.91 -15.26
C HIS A 306 -15.09 17.90 -14.39
N ARG A 307 -15.24 18.04 -13.07
CA ARG A 307 -14.09 17.98 -12.14
C ARG A 307 -13.58 16.55 -11.97
N ILE A 308 -14.45 15.56 -11.98
CA ILE A 308 -14.08 14.14 -11.93
C ILE A 308 -13.24 13.77 -13.16
N THR A 309 -13.73 14.07 -14.35
CA THR A 309 -13.02 13.76 -15.62
C THR A 309 -11.69 14.51 -15.72
N LYS A 310 -11.65 15.78 -15.32
CA LYS A 310 -10.42 16.56 -15.28
C LYS A 310 -9.41 15.99 -14.27
N THR A 311 -9.89 15.55 -13.09
CA THR A 311 -9.03 14.90 -12.07
C THR A 311 -8.42 13.63 -12.64
N LEU A 312 -9.21 12.76 -13.24
CA LEU A 312 -8.72 11.52 -13.87
C LEU A 312 -7.67 11.81 -14.95
N LYS A 313 -7.96 12.77 -15.85
CA LYS A 313 -7.00 13.13 -16.91
C LYS A 313 -5.65 13.59 -16.34
N ILE A 314 -5.66 14.50 -15.36
CA ILE A 314 -4.43 15.01 -14.75
C ILE A 314 -3.71 13.91 -13.97
N SER A 315 -4.43 13.10 -13.22
CA SER A 315 -3.84 11.99 -12.45
C SER A 315 -3.22 10.93 -13.36
N CYS A 316 -3.89 10.55 -14.45
CA CYS A 316 -3.33 9.63 -15.44
C CYS A 316 -2.06 10.21 -16.09
N THR A 317 -2.06 11.50 -16.44
CA THR A 317 -0.88 12.15 -17.03
C THR A 317 0.28 12.20 -16.03
N ALA A 318 0.03 12.58 -14.78
CA ALA A 318 1.05 12.60 -13.73
C ALA A 318 1.60 11.18 -13.43
N ALA A 319 0.72 10.19 -13.36
CA ALA A 319 1.10 8.79 -13.19
C ALA A 319 1.99 8.29 -14.35
N LEU A 320 1.60 8.62 -15.60
CA LEU A 320 2.41 8.30 -16.78
C LEU A 320 3.79 8.96 -16.72
N CYS A 321 3.89 10.24 -16.32
CA CYS A 321 5.17 10.92 -16.18
C CYS A 321 6.08 10.23 -15.15
N ILE A 322 5.54 9.90 -13.98
CA ILE A 322 6.30 9.22 -12.91
C ILE A 322 6.80 7.86 -13.41
N MET A 323 5.93 7.06 -13.98
CA MET A 323 6.27 5.69 -14.38
C MET A 323 7.10 5.64 -15.67
N THR A 324 6.94 6.62 -16.57
CA THR A 324 7.84 6.76 -17.73
C THR A 324 9.25 7.18 -17.28
N ALA A 325 9.38 8.04 -16.29
CA ALA A 325 10.68 8.33 -15.68
C ALA A 325 11.31 7.05 -15.10
N GLY A 326 10.53 6.21 -14.40
CA GLY A 326 10.96 4.90 -13.93
C GLY A 326 11.41 3.98 -15.08
N LEU A 327 10.61 3.89 -16.15
CA LEU A 327 10.97 3.13 -17.34
C LEU A 327 12.32 3.60 -17.90
N LEU A 328 12.53 4.90 -18.11
CA LEU A 328 13.78 5.43 -18.66
C LEU A 328 14.97 5.13 -17.74
N VAL A 329 14.82 5.27 -16.43
CA VAL A 329 15.88 4.93 -15.47
C VAL A 329 16.24 3.44 -15.55
N PHE A 330 15.27 2.54 -15.62
CA PHE A 330 15.51 1.10 -15.74
C PHE A 330 16.07 0.70 -17.10
N GLN A 331 15.77 1.43 -18.17
CA GLN A 331 16.32 1.16 -19.50
C GLN A 331 17.76 1.63 -19.65
N PHE A 332 18.08 2.84 -19.17
CA PHE A 332 19.38 3.46 -19.43
C PHE A 332 20.40 3.22 -18.32
N PHE A 333 19.98 3.00 -17.08
CA PHE A 333 20.86 2.86 -15.92
C PHE A 333 20.71 1.55 -15.12
N PRO A 334 20.45 0.39 -15.76
CA PRO A 334 20.25 -0.86 -15.02
C PRO A 334 21.50 -1.28 -14.24
N ASP A 335 22.70 -1.08 -14.82
CA ASP A 335 23.97 -1.48 -14.20
C ASP A 335 24.28 -0.62 -12.96
N ALA A 336 23.98 0.67 -13.00
CA ALA A 336 24.15 1.55 -11.85
C ALA A 336 23.19 1.17 -10.70
N LEU A 337 21.95 0.84 -11.02
CA LEU A 337 20.95 0.40 -10.04
C LEU A 337 21.34 -0.94 -9.40
N LEU A 338 21.72 -1.92 -10.21
CA LEU A 338 22.14 -3.24 -9.72
C LEU A 338 23.47 -3.16 -8.97
N GLY A 339 24.39 -2.30 -9.41
CA GLY A 339 25.70 -2.08 -8.80
C GLY A 339 25.63 -1.64 -7.33
N MET A 340 24.54 -1.03 -6.90
CA MET A 340 24.32 -0.67 -5.50
C MET A 340 24.23 -1.88 -4.54
N PHE A 341 24.04 -3.09 -5.07
CA PHE A 341 23.85 -4.32 -4.30
C PHE A 341 25.04 -5.29 -4.38
N ASN A 342 26.24 -4.82 -4.80
CA ASN A 342 27.45 -5.64 -4.97
C ASN A 342 27.20 -6.94 -5.76
N PRO A 343 26.70 -6.86 -6.99
CA PRO A 343 26.24 -8.01 -7.74
C PRO A 343 27.41 -8.86 -8.28
N SER A 344 27.19 -10.18 -8.38
CA SER A 344 28.04 -11.07 -9.18
C SER A 344 27.82 -10.82 -10.69
N GLN A 345 28.72 -11.29 -11.55
CA GLN A 345 28.56 -11.17 -13.00
C GLN A 345 27.25 -11.80 -13.50
N ALA A 346 26.94 -13.00 -13.03
CA ALA A 346 25.69 -13.70 -13.35
C ALA A 346 24.44 -12.90 -12.91
N PHE A 347 24.51 -12.27 -11.74
CA PHE A 347 23.43 -11.42 -11.22
C PHE A 347 23.20 -10.19 -12.11
N LEU A 348 24.29 -9.54 -12.60
CA LEU A 348 24.20 -8.41 -13.51
C LEU A 348 23.58 -8.79 -14.86
N GLU A 349 23.97 -9.94 -15.44
CA GLU A 349 23.44 -10.40 -16.72
C GLU A 349 21.92 -10.67 -16.64
N ILE A 350 21.47 -11.41 -15.63
CA ILE A 350 20.05 -11.70 -15.42
C ILE A 350 19.30 -10.41 -15.06
N GLY A 351 19.86 -9.62 -14.17
CA GLY A 351 19.24 -8.40 -13.65
C GLY A 351 19.05 -7.32 -14.71
N ARG A 352 20.02 -7.13 -15.58
CA ARG A 352 19.92 -6.17 -16.70
C ARG A 352 18.74 -6.50 -17.61
N VAL A 353 18.59 -7.77 -17.98
CA VAL A 353 17.46 -8.22 -18.80
C VAL A 353 16.16 -8.08 -18.05
N ALA A 354 16.11 -8.47 -16.77
CA ALA A 354 14.93 -8.36 -15.93
C ALA A 354 14.44 -6.91 -15.83
N LEU A 355 15.32 -5.98 -15.43
CA LEU A 355 14.97 -4.56 -15.27
C LEU A 355 14.43 -3.95 -16.57
N ARG A 356 15.13 -4.21 -17.70
CA ARG A 356 14.72 -3.69 -19.01
C ARG A 356 13.40 -4.28 -19.48
N THR A 357 13.20 -5.58 -19.30
CA THR A 357 11.97 -6.26 -19.79
C THR A 357 10.77 -5.88 -18.96
N ILE A 358 10.87 -5.94 -17.63
CA ILE A 358 9.74 -5.67 -16.74
C ILE A 358 9.31 -4.20 -16.82
N SER A 359 10.25 -3.27 -16.96
CA SER A 359 9.93 -1.82 -16.96
C SER A 359 9.04 -1.39 -18.14
N TRP A 360 8.94 -2.14 -19.22
CA TRP A 360 7.94 -1.89 -20.27
C TRP A 360 6.48 -1.96 -19.79
N SER A 361 6.23 -2.64 -18.67
CA SER A 361 4.92 -2.67 -18.02
C SER A 361 4.54 -1.36 -17.33
N PHE A 362 5.51 -0.51 -16.96
CA PHE A 362 5.31 0.68 -16.12
C PHE A 362 4.29 1.69 -16.66
N PRO A 363 4.33 2.11 -17.94
CA PRO A 363 3.35 3.08 -18.46
C PRO A 363 1.92 2.55 -18.43
N ILE A 364 1.73 1.25 -18.67
CA ILE A 364 0.39 0.62 -18.64
C ILE A 364 -0.09 0.54 -17.18
N ALA A 365 0.78 0.10 -16.28
CA ALA A 365 0.50 0.05 -14.85
C ALA A 365 0.09 1.43 -14.29
N ALA A 366 0.74 2.51 -14.75
CA ALA A 366 0.41 3.89 -14.37
C ALA A 366 -1.06 4.22 -14.64
N VAL A 367 -1.53 3.94 -15.85
CA VAL A 367 -2.92 4.20 -16.26
C VAL A 367 -3.89 3.30 -15.48
N CYS A 368 -3.56 2.02 -15.34
CA CYS A 368 -4.40 1.07 -14.59
C CYS A 368 -4.60 1.49 -13.13
N ILE A 369 -3.53 1.91 -12.46
CA ILE A 369 -3.58 2.35 -11.05
C ILE A 369 -4.37 3.67 -10.95
N ALA A 370 -4.12 4.63 -11.82
CA ALA A 370 -4.83 5.92 -11.81
C ALA A 370 -6.34 5.76 -12.09
N LEU A 371 -6.73 4.90 -13.02
CA LEU A 371 -8.14 4.56 -13.27
C LEU A 371 -8.75 3.74 -12.13
N GLY A 372 -7.95 2.87 -11.50
CA GLY A 372 -8.34 2.09 -10.32
C GLY A 372 -8.77 2.95 -9.13
N ALA A 373 -8.21 4.17 -8.99
CA ALA A 373 -8.66 5.14 -8.00
C ALA A 373 -10.14 5.48 -8.14
N SER A 374 -10.66 5.55 -9.38
CA SER A 374 -12.07 5.85 -9.63
C SER A 374 -12.99 4.74 -9.12
N PHE A 375 -12.58 3.47 -9.19
CA PHE A 375 -13.37 2.34 -8.70
C PHE A 375 -13.58 2.43 -7.19
N GLN A 376 -12.50 2.69 -6.45
CA GLN A 376 -12.54 2.87 -5.01
C GLN A 376 -13.31 4.14 -4.60
N ALA A 377 -13.07 5.26 -5.31
CA ALA A 377 -13.71 6.55 -5.03
C ALA A 377 -15.24 6.53 -5.26
N LEU A 378 -15.70 5.77 -6.25
CA LEU A 378 -17.12 5.64 -6.60
C LEU A 378 -17.85 4.53 -5.84
N GLY A 379 -17.16 3.86 -4.90
CA GLY A 379 -17.72 2.80 -4.08
C GLY A 379 -17.79 1.43 -4.74
N ASP A 380 -17.08 1.23 -5.86
CA ASP A 380 -17.07 -0.02 -6.63
C ASP A 380 -15.72 -0.75 -6.51
N GLY A 381 -15.23 -0.92 -5.29
CA GLY A 381 -13.94 -1.55 -5.01
C GLY A 381 -13.75 -2.94 -5.62
N ILE A 382 -14.82 -3.66 -5.88
CA ILE A 382 -14.80 -4.99 -6.50
C ILE A 382 -14.10 -4.99 -7.87
N TYR A 383 -14.25 -3.92 -8.67
CA TYR A 383 -13.55 -3.82 -9.96
C TYR A 383 -12.04 -3.72 -9.80
N SER A 384 -11.56 -3.04 -8.74
CA SER A 384 -10.14 -3.02 -8.41
C SER A 384 -9.61 -4.41 -8.09
N THR A 385 -10.38 -5.22 -7.36
CA THR A 385 -10.02 -6.61 -7.06
C THR A 385 -10.02 -7.47 -8.31
N ILE A 386 -11.03 -7.36 -9.19
CA ILE A 386 -11.10 -8.10 -10.45
C ILE A 386 -9.87 -7.81 -11.32
N VAL A 387 -9.50 -6.54 -11.47
CA VAL A 387 -8.31 -6.13 -12.23
C VAL A 387 -7.05 -6.70 -11.59
N SER A 388 -6.92 -6.61 -10.28
CA SER A 388 -5.74 -7.11 -9.54
C SER A 388 -5.62 -8.63 -9.61
N LEU A 389 -6.73 -9.35 -9.46
CA LEU A 389 -6.80 -10.81 -9.58
C LEU A 389 -6.41 -11.25 -10.99
N CYS A 390 -7.02 -10.61 -12.00
CA CYS A 390 -6.72 -10.89 -13.41
C CYS A 390 -5.24 -10.68 -13.70
N ARG A 391 -4.68 -9.52 -13.31
CA ARG A 391 -3.29 -9.17 -13.55
C ARG A 391 -2.32 -10.15 -12.90
N GLN A 392 -2.47 -10.41 -11.60
CA GLN A 392 -1.45 -11.07 -10.80
C GLN A 392 -1.59 -12.59 -10.75
N LEU A 393 -2.80 -13.12 -10.61
CA LEU A 393 -3.02 -14.56 -10.44
C LEU A 393 -3.46 -15.24 -11.73
N VAL A 394 -4.34 -14.62 -12.52
CA VAL A 394 -4.92 -15.27 -13.71
C VAL A 394 -3.99 -15.16 -14.91
N VAL A 395 -3.24 -14.08 -15.04
CA VAL A 395 -2.36 -13.85 -16.22
C VAL A 395 -0.89 -13.98 -15.87
N LEU A 396 -0.40 -13.21 -14.85
CA LEU A 396 1.04 -13.16 -14.56
C LEU A 396 1.60 -14.52 -14.16
N LEU A 397 1.01 -15.20 -13.18
CA LEU A 397 1.53 -16.49 -12.71
C LEU A 397 1.46 -17.58 -13.79
N PRO A 398 0.33 -17.80 -14.50
CA PRO A 398 0.29 -18.76 -15.58
C PRO A 398 1.25 -18.44 -16.73
N ALA A 399 1.34 -17.16 -17.13
CA ALA A 399 2.28 -16.74 -18.18
C ALA A 399 3.73 -16.96 -17.76
N ALA A 400 4.10 -16.61 -16.52
CA ALA A 400 5.42 -16.86 -15.97
C ALA A 400 5.75 -18.36 -15.93
N TYR A 401 4.79 -19.19 -15.51
CA TYR A 401 4.93 -20.64 -15.50
C TYR A 401 5.12 -21.21 -16.91
N LEU A 402 4.28 -20.84 -17.88
CA LEU A 402 4.40 -21.30 -19.27
C LEU A 402 5.73 -20.86 -19.91
N LEU A 403 6.15 -19.62 -19.66
CA LEU A 403 7.44 -19.13 -20.15
C LEU A 403 8.63 -19.79 -19.46
N SER A 404 8.48 -20.23 -18.22
CA SER A 404 9.52 -20.99 -17.50
C SER A 404 9.80 -22.34 -18.13
N LEU A 405 8.83 -22.98 -18.77
CA LEU A 405 8.98 -24.25 -19.47
C LEU A 405 9.93 -24.17 -20.66
N THR A 406 10.24 -22.96 -21.14
CA THR A 406 11.24 -22.75 -22.20
C THR A 406 12.69 -22.93 -21.74
N GLY A 407 12.92 -23.11 -20.43
CA GLY A 407 14.24 -23.24 -19.83
C GLY A 407 15.08 -21.96 -19.80
N GLN A 408 14.50 -20.80 -20.15
CA GLN A 408 15.20 -19.52 -20.22
C GLN A 408 14.57 -18.52 -19.23
N VAL A 409 15.30 -18.15 -18.16
CA VAL A 409 14.83 -17.20 -17.16
C VAL A 409 14.50 -15.83 -17.76
N GLN A 410 15.22 -15.40 -18.80
CA GLN A 410 14.99 -14.13 -19.50
C GLN A 410 13.57 -14.03 -20.07
N ARG A 411 12.99 -15.16 -20.50
CA ARG A 411 11.61 -15.19 -21.03
C ARG A 411 10.56 -15.03 -19.93
N VAL A 412 10.84 -15.49 -18.72
CA VAL A 412 9.90 -15.37 -17.57
C VAL A 412 9.55 -13.90 -17.31
N TRP A 413 10.51 -12.99 -17.50
CA TRP A 413 10.28 -11.55 -17.30
C TRP A 413 9.25 -10.95 -18.26
N LEU A 414 9.01 -11.56 -19.42
CA LEU A 414 7.97 -11.13 -20.36
C LEU A 414 6.56 -11.31 -19.82
N ALA A 415 6.37 -12.16 -18.80
CA ALA A 415 5.08 -12.33 -18.17
C ALA A 415 4.53 -11.02 -17.59
N PHE A 416 5.39 -10.11 -17.11
CA PHE A 416 4.98 -8.84 -16.53
C PHE A 416 4.34 -7.90 -17.57
N PRO A 417 4.99 -7.55 -18.70
CA PRO A 417 4.33 -6.77 -19.76
C PRO A 417 3.07 -7.43 -20.30
N ILE A 418 3.07 -8.75 -20.49
CA ILE A 418 1.87 -9.48 -20.95
C ILE A 418 0.71 -9.29 -19.97
N ALA A 419 0.96 -9.48 -18.67
CA ALA A 419 -0.04 -9.31 -17.64
C ALA A 419 -0.59 -7.87 -17.59
N GLU A 420 0.28 -6.87 -17.78
CA GLU A 420 -0.16 -5.47 -17.78
C GLU A 420 -1.00 -5.11 -19.00
N VAL A 421 -0.70 -5.63 -20.19
CA VAL A 421 -1.53 -5.41 -21.39
C VAL A 421 -2.92 -5.98 -21.19
N VAL A 422 -3.04 -7.21 -20.69
CA VAL A 422 -4.33 -7.84 -20.42
C VAL A 422 -5.09 -7.08 -19.32
N SER A 423 -4.42 -6.76 -18.23
CA SER A 423 -4.98 -5.99 -17.11
C SER A 423 -5.42 -4.60 -17.54
N GLY A 424 -4.66 -3.95 -18.43
CA GLY A 424 -5.01 -2.66 -19.03
C GLY A 424 -6.32 -2.74 -19.82
N THR A 425 -6.50 -3.79 -20.60
CA THR A 425 -7.76 -4.04 -21.34
C THR A 425 -8.93 -4.23 -20.39
N VAL A 426 -8.76 -5.07 -19.34
CA VAL A 426 -9.81 -5.29 -18.32
C VAL A 426 -10.11 -3.99 -17.56
N THR A 427 -9.09 -3.22 -17.19
CA THR A 427 -9.25 -1.93 -16.53
C THR A 427 -10.08 -0.96 -17.39
N PHE A 428 -9.77 -0.88 -18.68
CA PHE A 428 -10.48 0.01 -19.60
C PHE A 428 -11.94 -0.40 -19.77
N ILE A 429 -12.24 -1.70 -19.87
CA ILE A 429 -13.62 -2.23 -19.93
C ILE A 429 -14.38 -1.87 -18.65
N CYS A 430 -13.80 -2.15 -17.48
CA CYS A 430 -14.40 -1.83 -16.19
C CYS A 430 -14.63 -0.32 -16.04
N PHE A 431 -13.63 0.50 -16.40
CA PHE A 431 -13.75 1.95 -16.34
C PHE A 431 -14.86 2.48 -17.27
N THR A 432 -14.93 2.00 -18.50
CA THR A 432 -15.97 2.41 -19.45
C THR A 432 -17.37 2.08 -18.91
N ARG A 433 -17.54 0.92 -18.27
CA ARG A 433 -18.79 0.53 -17.62
C ARG A 433 -19.16 1.48 -16.49
N ILE A 434 -18.24 1.73 -15.55
CA ILE A 434 -18.48 2.64 -14.42
C ILE A 434 -18.72 4.08 -14.90
N TYR A 435 -17.95 4.54 -15.88
CA TYR A 435 -18.13 5.87 -16.47
C TYR A 435 -19.55 6.05 -17.01
N ARG A 436 -20.04 5.07 -17.77
CA ARG A 436 -21.41 5.11 -18.33
C ARG A 436 -22.49 5.03 -17.26
N GLN A 437 -22.27 4.27 -16.19
CA GLN A 437 -23.26 4.05 -15.14
C GLN A 437 -23.31 5.17 -14.09
N LYS A 438 -22.16 5.74 -13.71
CA LYS A 438 -22.06 6.66 -12.56
C LYS A 438 -21.63 8.08 -12.91
N ILE A 439 -20.76 8.26 -13.90
CA ILE A 439 -20.21 9.60 -14.21
C ILE A 439 -21.04 10.27 -15.30
N ARG A 440 -21.30 9.58 -16.42
CA ARG A 440 -22.04 10.12 -17.54
C ARG A 440 -23.45 10.64 -17.17
N PRO A 441 -24.25 9.95 -16.34
CA PRO A 441 -25.57 10.44 -15.97
C PRO A 441 -25.54 11.80 -15.25
N LEU A 442 -24.44 12.11 -14.54
CA LEU A 442 -24.30 13.39 -13.85
C LEU A 442 -24.22 14.59 -14.80
N PHE A 443 -23.84 14.39 -16.07
CA PHE A 443 -23.81 15.45 -17.09
C PHE A 443 -25.20 15.82 -17.60
N HIS A 444 -26.20 14.95 -17.39
CA HIS A 444 -27.58 15.15 -17.84
C HIS A 444 -28.49 15.69 -16.73
N VAL A 445 -28.00 15.82 -15.51
CA VAL A 445 -28.76 16.31 -14.34
C VAL A 445 -28.45 17.79 -14.06
N LEU A 446 -27.47 18.36 -14.75
CA LEU A 446 -27.11 19.79 -14.77
C LEU A 446 -27.77 20.49 -15.94
#